data_114350f7e95ceeaf5dd08fd2c942424a
#
_entry.id   114350f7e95ceeaf5dd08fd2c942424a
#
_cell.length_a   1.000
_cell.length_b   1.000
_cell.length_c   1.000
_cell.angle_alpha   90.00
_cell.angle_beta   90.00
_cell.angle_gamma   90.00
#
_symmetry.space_group_name_H-M   'P 1'
#
loop_
_entity.id
_entity.type
_entity.pdbx_description
1 polymer ?
#
loop_
_entity_poly.entity_id
_entity_poly.type
_entity_poly.pdbx_seq_one_letter_code
_entity_poly.pdbx_strand_id
1 'polypeptide(L)'
;SGYSASAFLKDQIARGELSPADVAQLTQAATRFGLGSLGFSAFMAVHAQYLAGRPEADYIANSERLFRRAIARLIYPEARQLIEAHRAKGHSIAIVSSATPYQVRPAAKDLGIDDVYSSELEVIDGQFTGRVVQPTCFGDGKVLAAETFTEAKESTLADCFFYSDSTDDIELLEAVGHPVVLNGSRQLRVIARERSWATAHFTSRGNASGSQIFRSLAATGSLVGSFLLGLPLYALSGSRRDSINFSISLFAETASALIGLDLDVRGREHLWNHRPAIFMFNHQSNADMLIMASLVRRDIVGVGKRELKNMPFIGPLMGAAGVVFIDRSDRTAAIETMRPLVHALQEERKSLVIAPEGTRAPTRKLGAFKKGGFHMAMQSGVPIVPVVIHNSHDISPKGDRIFRSGTVHVDVLPPIDTSDWTTETLQTHVTDVRNTFLRALAQPELSVEETLALEEHTPDDLKPEVRGQTNRQRPGRKTNLSDDDPEQMLQAPVIKNNQPAREQNNGAPEATRH
;
A
#
# COMPACT_ATOMS: atom_id res chain seq x y z
N SER A 1 -4.21 11.68 10.87
CA SER A 1 -3.57 12.82 10.15
C SER A 1 -2.16 13.12 10.63
N GLY A 2 -1.85 13.10 11.93
CA GLY A 2 -0.49 13.37 12.44
C GLY A 2 0.63 12.47 11.88
N TYR A 3 0.31 11.27 11.48
CA TYR A 3 1.29 10.33 10.91
C TYR A 3 1.76 10.72 9.51
N SER A 4 0.90 11.21 8.63
CA SER A 4 1.29 11.59 7.27
C SER A 4 2.23 12.78 7.27
N ALA A 5 1.91 13.87 7.98
CA ALA A 5 2.76 15.05 8.08
C ALA A 5 4.16 14.72 8.64
N SER A 6 4.23 13.90 9.70
CA SER A 6 5.52 13.48 10.27
C SER A 6 6.33 12.59 9.33
N ALA A 7 5.69 11.75 8.53
CA ALA A 7 6.35 10.92 7.53
C ALA A 7 6.93 11.77 6.40
N PHE A 8 6.20 12.78 5.92
CA PHE A 8 6.68 13.73 4.91
C PHE A 8 7.87 14.53 5.41
N LEU A 9 7.80 15.09 6.61
CA LEU A 9 8.90 15.84 7.21
C LEU A 9 10.16 14.98 7.36
N LYS A 10 10.02 13.76 7.87
CA LYS A 10 11.15 12.82 8.02
C LYS A 10 11.77 12.45 6.68
N ASP A 11 10.97 12.26 5.64
CA ASP A 11 11.45 11.93 4.30
C ASP A 11 12.21 13.12 3.68
N GLN A 12 11.72 14.36 3.82
CA GLN A 12 12.40 15.56 3.37
C GLN A 12 13.75 15.77 4.08
N ILE A 13 13.79 15.55 5.39
CA ILE A 13 15.04 15.59 6.18
C ILE A 13 16.01 14.52 5.69
N ALA A 14 15.55 13.28 5.50
CA ALA A 14 16.40 12.16 5.06
C ALA A 14 16.99 12.38 3.66
N ARG A 15 16.27 13.12 2.79
CA ARG A 15 16.76 13.50 1.45
C ARG A 15 17.64 14.74 1.45
N GLY A 16 17.84 15.39 2.60
CA GLY A 16 18.64 16.60 2.72
C GLY A 16 17.98 17.81 2.04
N GLU A 17 16.67 17.82 1.90
CA GLU A 17 15.90 18.91 1.28
C GLU A 17 15.67 20.08 2.24
N LEU A 18 15.76 19.81 3.54
CA LEU A 18 15.63 20.78 4.62
C LEU A 18 16.96 20.95 5.34
N SER A 19 17.38 22.18 5.54
CA SER A 19 18.52 22.51 6.40
C SER A 19 18.11 22.38 7.88
N PRO A 20 19.07 22.26 8.82
CA PRO A 20 18.75 22.30 10.25
C PRO A 20 17.98 23.56 10.68
N ALA A 21 18.23 24.70 10.04
CA ALA A 21 17.52 25.95 10.29
C ALA A 21 16.06 25.86 9.82
N ASP A 22 15.82 25.28 8.61
CA ASP A 22 14.47 25.05 8.09
C ASP A 22 13.66 24.13 9.03
N VAL A 23 14.29 23.06 9.52
CA VAL A 23 13.64 22.14 10.48
C VAL A 23 13.30 22.85 11.79
N ALA A 24 14.19 23.71 12.30
CA ALA A 24 13.92 24.48 13.51
C ALA A 24 12.75 25.45 13.31
N GLN A 25 12.70 26.15 12.18
CA GLN A 25 11.62 27.09 11.86
C GLN A 25 10.26 26.39 11.68
N LEU A 26 10.22 25.25 10.96
CA LEU A 26 9.01 24.45 10.83
C LEU A 26 8.53 23.90 12.19
N THR A 27 9.46 23.48 13.04
CA THR A 27 9.16 23.01 14.40
C THR A 27 8.60 24.14 15.26
N GLN A 28 9.18 25.35 15.17
CA GLN A 28 8.68 26.54 15.86
C GLN A 28 7.26 26.90 15.39
N ALA A 29 7.02 26.93 14.08
CA ALA A 29 5.69 27.21 13.51
C ALA A 29 4.65 26.18 13.98
N ALA A 30 5.00 24.88 13.96
CA ALA A 30 4.14 23.81 14.46
C ALA A 30 3.84 23.95 15.97
N THR A 31 4.83 24.35 16.76
CA THR A 31 4.65 24.60 18.20
C THR A 31 3.73 25.80 18.44
N ARG A 32 3.92 26.91 17.73
CA ARG A 32 3.04 28.09 17.82
C ARG A 32 1.60 27.78 17.41
N PHE A 33 1.42 26.98 16.35
CA PHE A 33 0.12 26.50 15.94
C PHE A 33 -0.53 25.63 17.03
N GLY A 34 0.20 24.66 17.57
CA GLY A 34 -0.30 23.78 18.65
C GLY A 34 -0.64 24.51 19.95
N LEU A 35 -0.03 25.69 20.21
CA LEU A 35 -0.32 26.57 21.33
C LEU A 35 -1.43 27.59 21.01
N GLY A 36 -2.01 27.56 19.79
CA GLY A 36 -3.04 28.51 19.36
C GLY A 36 -2.53 29.94 19.10
N SER A 37 -1.20 30.15 19.08
CA SER A 37 -0.58 31.46 18.82
C SER A 37 -0.25 31.71 17.35
N LEU A 38 -0.59 30.79 16.46
CA LEU A 38 -0.46 30.89 15.00
C LEU A 38 -1.67 30.20 14.36
N GLY A 39 -2.37 30.86 13.46
CA GLY A 39 -3.47 30.28 12.71
C GLY A 39 -3.02 29.20 11.73
N PHE A 40 -3.93 28.29 11.33
CA PHE A 40 -3.62 27.17 10.44
C PHE A 40 -3.11 27.65 9.07
N SER A 41 -3.75 28.65 8.47
CA SER A 41 -3.35 29.20 7.17
C SER A 41 -1.93 29.79 7.20
N ALA A 42 -1.55 30.48 8.29
CA ALA A 42 -0.20 30.99 8.48
C ALA A 42 0.82 29.88 8.69
N PHE A 43 0.48 28.83 9.45
CA PHE A 43 1.30 27.63 9.57
C PHE A 43 1.53 26.95 8.20
N MET A 44 0.49 26.81 7.39
CA MET A 44 0.59 26.26 6.04
C MET A 44 1.43 27.14 5.11
N ALA A 45 1.35 28.49 5.24
CA ALA A 45 2.17 29.41 4.45
C ALA A 45 3.66 29.24 4.74
N VAL A 46 4.05 29.04 6.00
CA VAL A 46 5.45 28.72 6.35
C VAL A 46 5.91 27.44 5.64
N HIS A 47 5.09 26.40 5.61
CA HIS A 47 5.44 25.15 4.91
C HIS A 47 5.51 25.35 3.40
N ALA A 48 4.57 26.09 2.80
CA ALA A 48 4.51 26.34 1.35
C ALA A 48 5.78 27.04 0.83
N GLN A 49 6.32 27.99 1.60
CA GLN A 49 7.54 28.73 1.23
C GLN A 49 8.75 27.83 0.99
N TYR A 50 8.88 26.71 1.71
CA TYR A 50 9.97 25.73 1.45
C TYR A 50 9.83 24.99 0.13
N LEU A 51 8.66 25.03 -0.48
CA LEU A 51 8.40 24.43 -1.78
C LEU A 51 8.58 25.42 -2.94
N ALA A 52 8.68 26.74 -2.67
CA ALA A 52 8.79 27.78 -3.70
C ALA A 52 9.87 27.46 -4.74
N GLY A 53 9.52 27.55 -6.02
CA GLY A 53 10.40 27.27 -7.17
C GLY A 53 10.71 25.79 -7.41
N ARG A 54 10.11 24.85 -6.68
CA ARG A 54 10.26 23.42 -6.93
C ARG A 54 9.22 22.93 -7.94
N PRO A 55 9.60 21.99 -8.85
CA PRO A 55 8.66 21.38 -9.76
C PRO A 55 7.58 20.57 -8.99
N GLU A 56 6.33 20.80 -9.33
CA GLU A 56 5.19 20.05 -8.75
C GLU A 56 5.30 18.55 -9.07
N ALA A 57 5.68 18.19 -10.31
CA ALA A 57 5.80 16.80 -10.76
C ALA A 57 6.74 15.95 -9.87
N ASP A 58 7.88 16.53 -9.45
CA ASP A 58 8.82 15.86 -8.55
C ASP A 58 8.20 15.61 -7.18
N TYR A 59 7.40 16.56 -6.71
CA TYR A 59 6.72 16.46 -5.41
C TYR A 59 5.60 15.41 -5.44
N ILE A 60 4.84 15.32 -6.54
CA ILE A 60 3.84 14.27 -6.78
C ILE A 60 4.51 12.89 -6.76
N ALA A 61 5.57 12.70 -7.54
CA ALA A 61 6.28 11.42 -7.61
C ALA A 61 6.85 11.00 -6.24
N ASN A 62 7.40 11.95 -5.48
CA ASN A 62 7.89 11.72 -4.13
C ASN A 62 6.77 11.35 -3.15
N SER A 63 5.62 11.99 -3.27
CA SER A 63 4.45 11.73 -2.42
C SER A 63 3.87 10.33 -2.66
N GLU A 64 3.73 9.90 -3.90
CA GLU A 64 3.30 8.55 -4.25
C GLU A 64 4.30 7.48 -3.73
N ARG A 65 5.60 7.75 -3.87
CA ARG A 65 6.64 6.86 -3.34
C ARG A 65 6.56 6.75 -1.82
N LEU A 66 6.43 7.88 -1.12
CA LEU A 66 6.33 7.92 0.33
C LEU A 66 5.06 7.22 0.82
N PHE A 67 3.93 7.45 0.16
CA PHE A 67 2.70 6.76 0.46
C PHE A 67 2.90 5.23 0.41
N ARG A 68 3.41 4.71 -0.69
CA ARG A 68 3.68 3.27 -0.84
C ARG A 68 4.66 2.74 0.20
N ARG A 69 5.72 3.49 0.49
CA ARG A 69 6.77 3.05 1.42
C ARG A 69 6.36 3.05 2.89
N ALA A 70 5.60 4.06 3.31
CA ALA A 70 5.40 4.34 4.74
C ALA A 70 3.93 4.41 5.18
N ILE A 71 3.01 4.91 4.32
CA ILE A 71 1.66 5.29 4.73
C ILE A 71 0.64 4.19 4.43
N ALA A 72 0.69 3.55 3.26
CA ALA A 72 -0.29 2.55 2.83
C ALA A 72 -0.55 1.45 3.87
N ARG A 73 0.50 0.98 4.54
CA ARG A 73 0.42 -0.04 5.59
C ARG A 73 -0.30 0.40 6.87
N LEU A 74 -0.49 1.72 7.05
CA LEU A 74 -1.14 2.29 8.24
C LEU A 74 -2.66 2.43 8.06
N ILE A 75 -3.16 2.24 6.85
CA ILE A 75 -4.61 2.26 6.59
C ILE A 75 -5.25 1.09 7.31
N TYR A 76 -6.24 1.39 8.14
CA TYR A 76 -6.98 0.39 8.90
C TYR A 76 -7.83 -0.48 7.96
N PRO A 77 -7.79 -1.82 8.08
CA PRO A 77 -8.73 -2.72 7.39
C PRO A 77 -10.19 -2.32 7.61
N GLU A 78 -10.56 -1.96 8.84
CA GLU A 78 -11.91 -1.51 9.19
C GLU A 78 -12.31 -0.24 8.42
N ALA A 79 -11.37 0.67 8.14
CA ALA A 79 -11.65 1.85 7.32
C ALA A 79 -12.00 1.46 5.88
N ARG A 80 -11.30 0.46 5.31
CA ARG A 80 -11.64 -0.07 3.98
C ARG A 80 -13.00 -0.74 3.97
N GLN A 81 -13.31 -1.54 4.99
CA GLN A 81 -14.61 -2.19 5.13
C GLN A 81 -15.74 -1.16 5.26
N LEU A 82 -15.50 -0.08 6.01
CA LEU A 82 -16.47 1.02 6.14
C LEU A 82 -16.73 1.71 4.79
N ILE A 83 -15.67 2.01 4.03
CA ILE A 83 -15.78 2.58 2.68
C ILE A 83 -16.57 1.66 1.76
N GLU A 84 -16.26 0.36 1.75
CA GLU A 84 -17.00 -0.62 0.93
C GLU A 84 -18.46 -0.76 1.36
N ALA A 85 -18.76 -0.69 2.67
CA ALA A 85 -20.14 -0.72 3.17
C ALA A 85 -20.95 0.50 2.69
N HIS A 86 -20.33 1.69 2.63
CA HIS A 86 -20.96 2.88 2.06
C HIS A 86 -21.17 2.74 0.54
N ARG A 87 -20.18 2.24 -0.19
CA ARG A 87 -20.32 1.96 -1.63
C ARG A 87 -21.44 0.99 -1.94
N ALA A 88 -21.53 -0.11 -1.17
CA ALA A 88 -22.58 -1.11 -1.35
C ALA A 88 -23.99 -0.55 -1.15
N LYS A 89 -24.12 0.55 -0.39
CA LYS A 89 -25.36 1.31 -0.23
C LYS A 89 -25.58 2.40 -1.27
N GLY A 90 -24.68 2.55 -2.24
CA GLY A 90 -24.76 3.60 -3.27
C GLY A 90 -24.39 5.00 -2.78
N HIS A 91 -23.75 5.12 -1.62
CA HIS A 91 -23.32 6.43 -1.11
C HIS A 91 -22.12 6.98 -1.88
N SER A 92 -22.14 8.26 -2.20
CA SER A 92 -20.97 9.00 -2.66
C SER A 92 -20.00 9.21 -1.51
N ILE A 93 -18.68 9.14 -1.79
CA ILE A 93 -17.65 9.19 -0.76
C ILE A 93 -16.62 10.25 -1.11
N ALA A 94 -16.30 11.11 -0.15
CA ALA A 94 -15.28 12.13 -0.30
C ALA A 94 -14.27 12.08 0.85
N ILE A 95 -13.06 12.61 0.59
CA ILE A 95 -12.08 12.92 1.63
C ILE A 95 -12.02 14.42 1.81
N VAL A 96 -12.26 14.89 3.03
CA VAL A 96 -12.11 16.29 3.44
C VAL A 96 -10.95 16.36 4.42
N SER A 97 -9.88 17.07 4.08
CA SER A 97 -8.63 17.04 4.87
C SER A 97 -7.92 18.40 4.90
N SER A 98 -7.39 18.75 6.05
CA SER A 98 -6.50 19.92 6.19
C SER A 98 -5.11 19.73 5.56
N ALA A 99 -4.72 18.48 5.23
CA ALA A 99 -3.47 18.18 4.55
C ALA A 99 -3.48 18.68 3.10
N THR A 100 -2.31 18.70 2.47
CA THR A 100 -2.20 19.06 1.06
C THR A 100 -2.66 17.92 0.14
N PRO A 101 -3.05 18.19 -1.13
CA PRO A 101 -3.46 17.16 -2.07
C PRO A 101 -2.38 16.10 -2.29
N TYR A 102 -1.12 16.46 -2.23
CA TYR A 102 0.02 15.55 -2.36
C TYR A 102 0.07 14.48 -1.25
N GLN A 103 -0.45 14.79 -0.08
CA GLN A 103 -0.56 13.84 1.04
C GLN A 103 -1.81 12.97 0.94
N VAL A 104 -2.90 13.49 0.38
CA VAL A 104 -4.23 12.87 0.39
C VAL A 104 -4.50 12.05 -0.87
N ARG A 105 -4.19 12.58 -2.07
CA ARG A 105 -4.50 11.91 -3.35
C ARG A 105 -3.92 10.50 -3.51
N PRO A 106 -2.67 10.19 -3.07
CA PRO A 106 -2.19 8.81 -3.14
C PRO A 106 -3.03 7.82 -2.31
N ALA A 107 -3.53 8.26 -1.13
CA ALA A 107 -4.41 7.46 -0.30
C ALA A 107 -5.82 7.34 -0.91
N ALA A 108 -6.37 8.43 -1.45
CA ALA A 108 -7.63 8.45 -2.16
C ALA A 108 -7.61 7.49 -3.36
N LYS A 109 -6.56 7.54 -4.18
CA LYS A 109 -6.35 6.63 -5.32
C LYS A 109 -6.27 5.16 -4.89
N ASP A 110 -5.63 4.87 -3.75
CA ASP A 110 -5.55 3.50 -3.20
C ASP A 110 -6.90 3.01 -2.66
N LEU A 111 -7.71 3.93 -2.13
CA LEU A 111 -9.04 3.66 -1.61
C LEU A 111 -10.14 3.75 -2.69
N GLY A 112 -9.81 4.16 -3.91
CA GLY A 112 -10.78 4.37 -5.00
C GLY A 112 -11.75 5.50 -4.72
N ILE A 113 -11.31 6.61 -4.10
CA ILE A 113 -12.10 7.79 -3.80
C ILE A 113 -11.65 8.93 -4.73
N ASP A 114 -12.55 9.44 -5.54
CA ASP A 114 -12.25 10.45 -6.54
C ASP A 114 -12.47 11.88 -6.00
N ASP A 115 -13.47 12.07 -5.13
CA ASP A 115 -13.81 13.35 -4.54
C ASP A 115 -12.84 13.66 -3.37
N VAL A 116 -11.93 14.62 -3.56
CA VAL A 116 -10.91 15.00 -2.57
C VAL A 116 -10.89 16.51 -2.39
N TYR A 117 -11.12 16.94 -1.17
CA TYR A 117 -11.06 18.34 -0.74
C TYR A 117 -9.92 18.51 0.26
N SER A 118 -8.99 19.40 -0.04
CA SER A 118 -7.74 19.56 0.71
C SER A 118 -7.24 21.01 0.68
N SER A 119 -6.22 21.33 1.49
CA SER A 119 -5.60 22.64 1.47
C SER A 119 -4.64 22.76 0.29
N GLU A 120 -5.05 23.51 -0.73
CA GLU A 120 -4.32 23.62 -1.99
C GLU A 120 -3.12 24.56 -1.89
N LEU A 121 -2.04 24.22 -2.60
CA LEU A 121 -0.87 25.07 -2.78
C LEU A 121 -0.91 25.67 -4.18
N GLU A 122 -0.51 26.95 -4.29
CA GLU A 122 -0.49 27.62 -5.58
C GLU A 122 0.67 27.12 -6.44
N VAL A 123 0.34 26.72 -7.68
CA VAL A 123 1.28 26.27 -8.71
C VAL A 123 1.10 27.12 -9.95
N ILE A 124 2.19 27.67 -10.48
CA ILE A 124 2.22 28.41 -11.75
C ILE A 124 3.33 27.80 -12.60
N ASP A 125 3.03 27.49 -13.87
CA ASP A 125 3.95 26.87 -14.83
C ASP A 125 4.62 25.59 -14.29
N GLY A 126 3.85 24.77 -13.53
CA GLY A 126 4.31 23.52 -12.96
C GLY A 126 5.29 23.67 -11.78
N GLN A 127 5.42 24.85 -11.19
CA GLN A 127 6.26 25.14 -10.04
C GLN A 127 5.46 25.75 -8.89
N PHE A 128 5.78 25.35 -7.66
CA PHE A 128 5.18 25.97 -6.48
C PHE A 128 5.60 27.43 -6.36
N THR A 129 4.63 28.32 -6.11
CA THR A 129 4.92 29.75 -5.86
C THR A 129 5.35 30.02 -4.43
N GLY A 130 5.10 29.09 -3.51
CA GLY A 130 5.28 29.29 -2.07
C GLY A 130 4.05 29.85 -1.37
N ARG A 131 2.92 29.96 -2.07
CA ARG A 131 1.66 30.48 -1.50
C ARG A 131 0.63 29.36 -1.31
N VAL A 132 -0.31 29.59 -0.39
CA VAL A 132 -1.44 28.72 -0.08
C VAL A 132 -2.71 29.32 -0.66
N VAL A 133 -3.50 28.51 -1.34
CA VAL A 133 -4.81 28.94 -1.86
C VAL A 133 -5.80 29.05 -0.69
N GLN A 134 -6.59 30.14 -0.68
CA GLN A 134 -7.60 30.38 0.34
C GLN A 134 -9.02 30.15 -0.22
N PRO A 135 -9.97 29.71 0.64
CA PRO A 135 -9.77 29.30 2.03
C PRO A 135 -9.06 27.95 2.16
N THR A 136 -8.29 27.77 3.25
CA THR A 136 -7.71 26.45 3.55
C THR A 136 -8.81 25.49 4.02
N CYS A 137 -8.64 24.20 3.76
CA CYS A 137 -9.58 23.14 4.19
C CYS A 137 -9.38 22.82 5.70
N PHE A 138 -9.68 23.82 6.58
CA PHE A 138 -9.53 23.73 8.03
C PHE A 138 -10.64 24.53 8.72
N GLY A 139 -11.19 24.01 9.85
CA GLY A 139 -12.32 24.64 10.52
C GLY A 139 -13.51 24.83 9.57
N ASP A 140 -14.02 26.07 9.47
CA ASP A 140 -15.10 26.44 8.56
C ASP A 140 -14.81 26.11 7.09
N GLY A 141 -13.53 26.10 6.68
CA GLY A 141 -13.14 25.67 5.34
C GLY A 141 -13.46 24.22 5.03
N LYS A 142 -13.53 23.34 6.04
CA LYS A 142 -14.01 21.96 5.86
C LYS A 142 -15.52 21.90 5.69
N VAL A 143 -16.26 22.77 6.37
CA VAL A 143 -17.72 22.87 6.19
C VAL A 143 -18.01 23.30 4.75
N LEU A 144 -17.37 24.36 4.26
CA LEU A 144 -17.50 24.84 2.88
C LEU A 144 -17.15 23.74 1.84
N ALA A 145 -16.09 22.97 2.10
CA ALA A 145 -15.72 21.85 1.24
C ALA A 145 -16.79 20.73 1.21
N ALA A 146 -17.38 20.43 2.37
CA ALA A 146 -18.46 19.46 2.47
C ALA A 146 -19.76 19.96 1.82
N GLU A 147 -20.08 21.24 1.94
CA GLU A 147 -21.20 21.89 1.21
C GLU A 147 -20.99 21.79 -0.29
N THR A 148 -19.80 22.12 -0.80
CA THR A 148 -19.46 21.98 -2.22
C THR A 148 -19.64 20.54 -2.72
N PHE A 149 -19.24 19.55 -1.91
CA PHE A 149 -19.44 18.15 -2.24
C PHE A 149 -20.92 17.77 -2.28
N THR A 150 -21.71 18.17 -1.28
CA THR A 150 -23.12 17.83 -1.22
C THR A 150 -23.92 18.49 -2.34
N GLU A 151 -23.63 19.75 -2.67
CA GLU A 151 -24.23 20.44 -3.82
C GLU A 151 -23.94 19.69 -5.14
N ALA A 152 -22.70 19.25 -5.36
CA ALA A 152 -22.30 18.49 -6.54
C ALA A 152 -22.99 17.10 -6.63
N LYS A 153 -23.49 16.57 -5.52
CA LYS A 153 -24.20 15.28 -5.44
C LYS A 153 -25.71 15.44 -5.22
N GLU A 154 -26.24 16.64 -5.36
CA GLU A 154 -27.68 16.96 -5.17
C GLU A 154 -28.20 16.51 -3.79
N SER A 155 -27.40 16.71 -2.73
CA SER A 155 -27.66 16.27 -1.36
C SER A 155 -27.42 17.42 -0.38
N THR A 156 -27.56 17.16 0.92
CA THR A 156 -27.36 18.14 1.98
C THR A 156 -26.43 17.60 3.07
N LEU A 157 -25.85 18.48 3.90
CA LEU A 157 -25.04 18.07 5.05
C LEU A 157 -25.85 17.21 6.03
N ALA A 158 -27.19 17.37 6.11
CA ALA A 158 -28.04 16.58 6.97
C ALA A 158 -28.05 15.07 6.58
N ASP A 159 -27.78 14.74 5.32
CA ASP A 159 -27.72 13.36 4.83
C ASP A 159 -26.33 12.75 4.96
N CYS A 160 -25.34 13.53 5.41
CA CYS A 160 -23.94 13.12 5.44
C CYS A 160 -23.54 12.41 6.73
N PHE A 161 -22.78 11.33 6.55
CA PHE A 161 -21.93 10.74 7.60
C PHE A 161 -20.55 11.41 7.54
N PHE A 162 -20.07 11.89 8.68
CA PHE A 162 -18.71 12.40 8.76
C PHE A 162 -17.94 11.70 9.89
N TYR A 163 -16.74 11.19 9.54
CA TYR A 163 -15.88 10.42 10.43
C TYR A 163 -14.60 11.19 10.73
N SER A 164 -14.33 11.47 12.01
CA SER A 164 -13.11 12.18 12.42
C SER A 164 -12.56 11.72 13.76
N ASP A 165 -11.24 11.87 13.93
CA ASP A 165 -10.47 11.65 15.17
C ASP A 165 -10.01 12.96 15.82
N SER A 166 -10.20 14.11 15.16
CA SER A 166 -9.64 15.42 15.54
C SER A 166 -10.68 16.37 16.14
N THR A 167 -10.24 17.13 17.13
CA THR A 167 -10.99 18.29 17.64
C THR A 167 -11.07 19.45 16.65
N ASP A 168 -10.17 19.48 15.66
CA ASP A 168 -10.16 20.49 14.59
C ASP A 168 -11.31 20.32 13.59
N ASP A 169 -12.14 19.29 13.77
CA ASP A 169 -13.26 18.93 12.90
C ASP A 169 -14.62 19.12 13.58
N ILE A 170 -14.65 19.79 14.74
CA ILE A 170 -15.88 19.99 15.52
C ILE A 170 -16.93 20.73 14.70
N GLU A 171 -16.55 21.76 13.96
CA GLU A 171 -17.46 22.57 13.14
C GLU A 171 -18.17 21.69 12.10
N LEU A 172 -17.45 20.80 11.42
CA LEU A 172 -18.05 19.90 10.44
C LEU A 172 -18.84 18.75 11.10
N LEU A 173 -18.36 18.24 12.26
CA LEU A 173 -19.11 17.24 13.03
C LEU A 173 -20.46 17.80 13.54
N GLU A 174 -20.54 19.11 13.84
CA GLU A 174 -21.78 19.79 14.21
C GLU A 174 -22.71 20.04 13.01
N ALA A 175 -22.15 20.25 11.83
CA ALA A 175 -22.89 20.63 10.63
C ALA A 175 -23.56 19.44 9.95
N VAL A 176 -23.02 18.21 10.10
CA VAL A 176 -23.56 17.01 9.44
C VAL A 176 -24.65 16.32 10.23
N GLY A 177 -25.56 15.62 9.53
CA GLY A 177 -26.64 14.88 10.18
C GLY A 177 -26.19 13.60 10.92
N HIS A 178 -25.06 12.99 10.52
CA HIS A 178 -24.57 11.74 11.10
C HIS A 178 -23.08 11.84 11.50
N PRO A 179 -22.75 12.60 12.57
CA PRO A 179 -21.38 12.71 13.07
C PRO A 179 -20.94 11.42 13.78
N VAL A 180 -19.71 10.97 13.45
CA VAL A 180 -19.11 9.77 14.06
C VAL A 180 -17.66 10.07 14.48
N VAL A 181 -17.40 9.98 15.77
CA VAL A 181 -16.05 10.12 16.32
C VAL A 181 -15.33 8.77 16.25
N LEU A 182 -14.30 8.71 15.41
CA LEU A 182 -13.55 7.50 15.11
C LEU A 182 -12.14 7.59 15.69
N ASN A 183 -11.78 6.72 16.62
CA ASN A 183 -10.50 6.77 17.34
C ASN A 183 -10.17 8.14 17.97
N GLY A 184 -11.20 8.90 18.32
CA GLY A 184 -11.06 10.27 18.80
C GLY A 184 -10.18 10.43 20.02
N SER A 185 -9.58 11.60 20.18
CA SER A 185 -8.84 12.01 21.37
C SER A 185 -9.72 11.93 22.62
N ARG A 186 -9.11 11.95 23.81
CA ARG A 186 -9.87 11.96 25.07
C ARG A 186 -10.87 13.13 25.12
N GLN A 187 -10.43 14.32 24.68
CA GLN A 187 -11.24 15.52 24.65
C GLN A 187 -12.43 15.36 23.67
N LEU A 188 -12.18 14.92 22.44
CA LEU A 188 -13.23 14.73 21.43
C LEU A 188 -14.27 13.69 21.87
N ARG A 189 -13.85 12.62 22.57
CA ARG A 189 -14.79 11.63 23.13
C ARG A 189 -15.69 12.19 24.26
N VAL A 190 -15.21 13.16 25.03
CA VAL A 190 -16.04 13.86 26.02
C VAL A 190 -17.11 14.69 25.30
N ILE A 191 -16.71 15.48 24.31
CA ILE A 191 -17.61 16.30 23.48
C ILE A 191 -18.65 15.41 22.77
N ALA A 192 -18.21 14.29 22.16
CA ALA A 192 -19.11 13.35 21.50
C ALA A 192 -20.19 12.80 22.44
N ARG A 193 -19.82 12.52 23.70
CA ARG A 193 -20.77 12.04 24.71
C ARG A 193 -21.78 13.13 25.09
N GLU A 194 -21.31 14.37 25.30
CA GLU A 194 -22.16 15.50 25.65
C GLU A 194 -23.16 15.82 24.52
N ARG A 195 -22.75 15.64 23.26
CA ARG A 195 -23.57 15.89 22.07
C ARG A 195 -24.29 14.66 21.52
N SER A 196 -24.19 13.52 22.22
CA SER A 196 -24.79 12.24 21.80
C SER A 196 -24.34 11.78 20.40
N TRP A 197 -23.11 12.12 20.00
CA TRP A 197 -22.53 11.65 18.75
C TRP A 197 -22.13 10.18 18.82
N ALA A 198 -22.25 9.47 17.71
CA ALA A 198 -21.79 8.09 17.61
C ALA A 198 -20.25 8.03 17.76
N THR A 199 -19.77 6.96 18.39
CA THR A 199 -18.33 6.71 18.55
C THR A 199 -17.98 5.32 18.08
N ALA A 200 -16.84 5.19 17.36
CA ALA A 200 -16.30 3.91 16.92
C ALA A 200 -14.79 3.84 17.19
N HIS A 201 -14.28 2.62 17.28
CA HIS A 201 -12.87 2.39 17.55
C HIS A 201 -12.31 1.28 16.68
N PHE A 202 -11.35 1.63 15.83
CA PHE A 202 -10.57 0.69 15.01
C PHE A 202 -9.34 0.23 15.77
N THR A 203 -9.04 -1.06 15.73
CA THR A 203 -7.97 -1.68 16.52
C THR A 203 -6.96 -2.45 15.69
N SER A 204 -7.23 -2.69 14.41
CA SER A 204 -6.38 -3.53 13.55
C SER A 204 -5.00 -2.93 13.22
N ARG A 205 -4.81 -1.65 13.49
CA ARG A 205 -3.53 -0.93 13.34
C ARG A 205 -3.20 -0.17 14.63
N GLY A 206 -2.06 0.47 14.66
CA GLY A 206 -1.54 1.16 15.84
C GLY A 206 -0.47 0.35 16.56
N ASN A 207 -0.24 0.64 17.83
CA ASN A 207 0.78 -0.04 18.62
C ASN A 207 0.40 -1.50 18.87
N ALA A 208 1.35 -2.41 18.61
CA ALA A 208 1.17 -3.83 18.88
C ALA A 208 1.05 -4.09 20.38
N SER A 209 0.12 -4.94 20.79
CA SER A 209 0.04 -5.42 22.16
C SER A 209 1.20 -6.36 22.49
N GLY A 210 1.55 -6.48 23.78
CA GLY A 210 2.58 -7.41 24.22
C GLY A 210 2.29 -8.85 23.78
N SER A 211 1.03 -9.27 23.78
CA SER A 211 0.60 -10.58 23.31
C SER A 211 0.81 -10.76 21.80
N GLN A 212 0.54 -9.76 20.98
CA GLN A 212 0.80 -9.82 19.53
C GLN A 212 2.31 -9.92 19.24
N ILE A 213 3.15 -9.19 19.98
CA ILE A 213 4.61 -9.28 19.87
C ILE A 213 5.07 -10.69 20.21
N PHE A 214 4.64 -11.23 21.36
CA PHE A 214 4.99 -12.57 21.80
C PHE A 214 4.56 -13.64 20.78
N ARG A 215 3.31 -13.61 20.31
CA ARG A 215 2.78 -14.55 19.31
C ARG A 215 3.57 -14.48 18.01
N SER A 216 3.94 -13.29 17.55
CA SER A 216 4.75 -13.09 16.35
C SER A 216 6.16 -13.66 16.49
N LEU A 217 6.80 -13.47 17.65
CA LEU A 217 8.12 -14.05 17.95
C LEU A 217 8.03 -15.56 18.06
N ALA A 218 7.03 -16.10 18.76
CA ALA A 218 6.81 -17.54 18.90
C ALA A 218 6.55 -18.20 17.54
N ALA A 219 5.71 -17.59 16.68
CA ALA A 219 5.45 -18.08 15.34
C ALA A 219 6.72 -18.07 14.47
N THR A 220 7.55 -17.05 14.57
CA THR A 220 8.84 -17.02 13.86
C THR A 220 9.80 -18.07 14.39
N GLY A 221 9.86 -18.24 15.72
CA GLY A 221 10.70 -19.24 16.38
C GLY A 221 10.27 -20.68 16.12
N SER A 222 8.98 -20.92 15.85
CA SER A 222 8.46 -22.26 15.55
C SER A 222 9.06 -22.87 14.28
N LEU A 223 9.61 -22.04 13.37
CA LEU A 223 10.37 -22.53 12.22
C LEU A 223 11.54 -23.39 12.65
N VAL A 224 12.36 -22.90 13.59
CA VAL A 224 13.51 -23.65 14.11
C VAL A 224 13.05 -24.90 14.86
N GLY A 225 12.03 -24.78 15.72
CA GLY A 225 11.47 -25.91 16.46
C GLY A 225 10.95 -27.02 15.56
N SER A 226 10.25 -26.67 14.50
CA SER A 226 9.69 -27.63 13.53
C SER A 226 10.78 -28.42 12.79
N PHE A 227 11.88 -27.77 12.41
CA PHE A 227 13.02 -28.47 11.79
C PHE A 227 13.79 -29.34 12.78
N LEU A 228 13.93 -28.92 14.04
CA LEU A 228 14.52 -29.77 15.10
C LEU A 228 13.68 -31.02 15.34
N LEU A 229 12.34 -30.90 15.32
CA LEU A 229 11.43 -32.05 15.45
C LEU A 229 11.41 -32.95 14.20
N GLY A 230 11.84 -32.46 13.05
CA GLY A 230 12.05 -33.26 11.85
C GLY A 230 13.31 -34.13 11.87
N LEU A 231 14.32 -33.81 12.68
CA LEU A 231 15.57 -34.57 12.74
C LEU A 231 15.39 -36.03 13.19
N PRO A 232 14.61 -36.34 14.23
CA PRO A 232 14.32 -37.73 14.58
C PRO A 232 13.65 -38.52 13.43
N LEU A 233 12.74 -37.88 12.69
CA LEU A 233 12.12 -38.54 11.53
C LEU A 233 13.16 -38.86 10.44
N TYR A 234 14.10 -37.93 10.19
CA TYR A 234 15.21 -38.22 9.28
C TYR A 234 16.08 -39.38 9.76
N ALA A 235 16.42 -39.39 11.06
CA ALA A 235 17.24 -40.46 11.64
C ALA A 235 16.57 -41.86 11.57
N LEU A 236 15.25 -41.89 11.71
CA LEU A 236 14.48 -43.15 11.67
C LEU A 236 14.16 -43.64 10.25
N SER A 237 13.82 -42.69 9.35
CA SER A 237 13.36 -43.03 7.99
C SER A 237 14.48 -43.05 6.94
N GLY A 238 15.59 -42.37 7.19
CA GLY A 238 16.63 -42.07 6.21
C GLY A 238 16.20 -41.12 5.10
N SER A 239 14.93 -40.66 5.12
CA SER A 239 14.33 -39.82 4.07
C SER A 239 14.43 -38.32 4.43
N ARG A 240 15.37 -37.65 3.81
CA ARG A 240 15.47 -36.18 3.92
C ARG A 240 14.18 -35.48 3.43
N ARG A 241 13.57 -36.00 2.36
CA ARG A 241 12.34 -35.48 1.76
C ARG A 241 11.18 -35.48 2.75
N ASP A 242 10.95 -36.60 3.41
CA ASP A 242 9.83 -36.77 4.37
C ASP A 242 10.06 -35.89 5.62
N SER A 243 11.29 -35.83 6.11
CA SER A 243 11.66 -34.94 7.23
C SER A 243 11.40 -33.47 6.91
N ILE A 244 11.78 -32.99 5.72
CA ILE A 244 11.54 -31.61 5.30
C ILE A 244 10.04 -31.36 5.14
N ASN A 245 9.29 -32.26 4.48
CA ASN A 245 7.85 -32.15 4.30
C ASN A 245 7.11 -32.09 5.65
N PHE A 246 7.52 -32.92 6.59
CA PHE A 246 7.01 -32.89 7.97
C PHE A 246 7.32 -31.54 8.65
N SER A 247 8.56 -31.08 8.57
CA SER A 247 8.98 -29.83 9.19
C SER A 247 8.24 -28.61 8.64
N ILE A 248 8.04 -28.54 7.30
CA ILE A 248 7.28 -27.46 6.66
C ILE A 248 5.82 -27.49 7.10
N SER A 249 5.20 -28.68 7.11
CA SER A 249 3.79 -28.81 7.52
C SER A 249 3.60 -28.46 9.00
N LEU A 250 4.49 -28.93 9.86
CA LEU A 250 4.46 -28.64 11.30
C LEU A 250 4.66 -27.13 11.57
N PHE A 251 5.62 -26.51 10.87
CA PHE A 251 5.82 -25.05 10.94
C PHE A 251 4.56 -24.30 10.53
N ALA A 252 3.98 -24.67 9.38
CA ALA A 252 2.81 -23.99 8.85
C ALA A 252 1.62 -24.06 9.82
N GLU A 253 1.33 -25.22 10.38
CA GLU A 253 0.24 -25.41 11.35
C GLU A 253 0.52 -24.68 12.67
N THR A 254 1.72 -24.85 13.23
CA THR A 254 2.08 -24.25 14.53
C THR A 254 2.11 -22.72 14.43
N ALA A 255 2.74 -22.16 13.39
CA ALA A 255 2.81 -20.73 13.21
C ALA A 255 1.42 -20.12 12.97
N SER A 256 0.58 -20.75 12.14
CA SER A 256 -0.80 -20.29 11.90
C SER A 256 -1.62 -20.31 13.19
N ALA A 257 -1.56 -21.36 13.98
CA ALA A 257 -2.24 -21.44 15.27
C ALA A 257 -1.75 -20.37 16.25
N LEU A 258 -0.44 -20.16 16.35
CA LEU A 258 0.16 -19.15 17.23
C LEU A 258 -0.28 -17.73 16.90
N ILE A 259 -0.35 -17.37 15.63
CA ILE A 259 -0.80 -16.03 15.21
C ILE A 259 -2.33 -15.91 15.13
N GLY A 260 -3.07 -17.03 15.13
CA GLY A 260 -4.51 -17.07 14.93
C GLY A 260 -4.87 -16.74 13.48
N LEU A 261 -4.19 -17.36 12.53
CA LEU A 261 -4.45 -17.28 11.10
C LEU A 261 -5.37 -18.42 10.69
N ASP A 262 -6.57 -18.09 10.21
CA ASP A 262 -7.50 -19.02 9.60
C ASP A 262 -7.49 -18.81 8.08
N LEU A 263 -7.70 -19.90 7.33
CA LEU A 263 -7.75 -19.87 5.87
C LEU A 263 -9.10 -20.36 5.36
N ASP A 264 -9.83 -19.47 4.69
CA ASP A 264 -11.01 -19.81 3.90
C ASP A 264 -10.58 -20.00 2.45
N VAL A 265 -10.60 -21.27 1.98
CA VAL A 265 -9.96 -21.66 0.72
C VAL A 265 -10.98 -22.26 -0.24
N ARG A 266 -11.14 -21.67 -1.40
CA ARG A 266 -11.92 -22.21 -2.53
C ARG A 266 -10.99 -22.86 -3.54
N GLY A 267 -11.45 -23.93 -4.22
CA GLY A 267 -10.68 -24.65 -5.24
C GLY A 267 -9.51 -25.47 -4.68
N ARG A 268 -9.62 -25.99 -3.45
CA ARG A 268 -8.56 -26.81 -2.79
C ARG A 268 -8.11 -28.01 -3.61
N GLU A 269 -8.96 -28.55 -4.46
CA GLU A 269 -8.68 -29.69 -5.36
C GLU A 269 -7.54 -29.38 -6.33
N HIS A 270 -7.39 -28.13 -6.77
CA HIS A 270 -6.32 -27.73 -7.68
C HIS A 270 -4.93 -27.75 -7.04
N LEU A 271 -4.83 -27.81 -5.71
CA LEU A 271 -3.55 -27.95 -5.00
C LEU A 271 -2.91 -29.32 -5.19
N TRP A 272 -3.69 -30.36 -5.51
CA TRP A 272 -3.21 -31.75 -5.48
C TRP A 272 -3.28 -32.47 -6.83
N ASN A 273 -4.29 -32.18 -7.64
CA ASN A 273 -4.60 -32.94 -8.84
C ASN A 273 -3.60 -32.78 -10.00
N HIS A 274 -2.76 -31.71 -9.97
CA HIS A 274 -1.91 -31.34 -11.11
C HIS A 274 -0.44 -31.13 -10.71
N ARG A 275 0.08 -31.95 -9.79
CA ARG A 275 1.50 -31.86 -9.39
C ARG A 275 2.40 -32.77 -10.25
N PRO A 276 3.63 -32.33 -10.55
CA PRO A 276 4.24 -31.05 -10.17
C PRO A 276 3.62 -29.88 -10.91
N ALA A 277 3.58 -28.70 -10.27
CA ALA A 277 3.03 -27.46 -10.82
C ALA A 277 3.82 -26.24 -10.33
N ILE A 278 3.65 -25.12 -11.00
CA ILE A 278 4.11 -23.83 -10.50
C ILE A 278 2.92 -23.11 -9.85
N PHE A 279 2.91 -23.07 -8.53
CA PHE A 279 1.94 -22.30 -7.76
C PHE A 279 2.38 -20.83 -7.77
N MET A 280 1.68 -20.01 -8.55
CA MET A 280 1.90 -18.55 -8.58
C MET A 280 0.91 -17.86 -7.65
N PHE A 281 1.39 -16.95 -6.81
CA PHE A 281 0.55 -16.20 -5.87
C PHE A 281 0.88 -14.71 -5.87
N ASN A 282 -0.12 -13.84 -5.61
CA ASN A 282 0.08 -12.41 -5.41
C ASN A 282 0.69 -12.15 -4.03
N HIS A 283 1.70 -11.26 -3.99
CA HIS A 283 2.53 -11.08 -2.79
C HIS A 283 2.31 -9.73 -2.14
N GLN A 284 1.61 -9.70 -1.00
CA GLN A 284 1.21 -8.47 -0.29
C GLN A 284 1.66 -8.46 1.19
N SER A 285 2.00 -9.62 1.75
CA SER A 285 2.17 -9.79 3.18
C SER A 285 3.42 -10.62 3.53
N ASN A 286 3.91 -10.46 4.76
CA ASN A 286 4.86 -11.41 5.33
C ASN A 286 4.20 -12.77 5.60
N ALA A 287 2.87 -12.82 5.75
CA ALA A 287 2.12 -14.05 5.98
C ALA A 287 1.98 -14.91 4.72
N ASP A 288 2.19 -14.38 3.51
CA ASP A 288 1.93 -15.11 2.27
C ASP A 288 2.74 -16.41 2.17
N MET A 289 4.01 -16.38 2.62
CA MET A 289 4.82 -17.61 2.61
C MET A 289 4.32 -18.64 3.60
N LEU A 290 3.77 -18.22 4.75
CA LEU A 290 3.13 -19.11 5.71
C LEU A 290 1.84 -19.68 5.13
N ILE A 291 1.04 -18.84 4.47
CA ILE A 291 -0.20 -19.25 3.78
C ILE A 291 0.13 -20.31 2.72
N MET A 292 1.12 -20.04 1.86
CA MET A 292 1.53 -20.98 0.82
C MET A 292 2.08 -22.29 1.40
N ALA A 293 2.85 -22.23 2.49
CA ALA A 293 3.31 -23.44 3.20
C ALA A 293 2.14 -24.24 3.79
N SER A 294 1.10 -23.57 4.29
CA SER A 294 -0.12 -24.21 4.81
C SER A 294 -0.95 -24.87 3.71
N LEU A 295 -0.97 -24.29 2.50
CA LEU A 295 -1.74 -24.79 1.36
C LEU A 295 -1.04 -25.95 0.65
N VAL A 296 0.23 -25.75 0.27
CA VAL A 296 0.97 -26.71 -0.59
C VAL A 296 1.63 -27.82 0.22
N ARG A 297 2.04 -27.55 1.44
CA ARG A 297 2.53 -28.45 2.51
C ARG A 297 3.79 -29.26 2.21
N ARG A 298 3.86 -29.98 1.09
CA ARG A 298 4.94 -30.93 0.81
C ARG A 298 5.41 -30.87 -0.63
N ASP A 299 6.61 -31.36 -0.86
CA ASP A 299 7.25 -31.46 -2.17
C ASP A 299 7.31 -30.11 -2.87
N ILE A 300 7.77 -29.10 -2.14
CA ILE A 300 7.85 -27.73 -2.61
C ILE A 300 9.29 -27.23 -2.66
N VAL A 301 9.55 -26.40 -3.63
CA VAL A 301 10.73 -25.53 -3.71
C VAL A 301 10.24 -24.09 -3.82
N GLY A 302 11.01 -23.15 -3.35
CA GLY A 302 10.65 -21.74 -3.36
C GLY A 302 11.80 -20.85 -3.82
N VAL A 303 11.47 -19.57 -4.07
CA VAL A 303 12.45 -18.54 -4.43
C VAL A 303 12.56 -17.54 -3.27
N GLY A 304 13.76 -17.38 -2.75
CA GLY A 304 14.07 -16.42 -1.71
C GLY A 304 14.99 -15.28 -2.18
N LYS A 305 14.99 -14.18 -1.43
CA LYS A 305 15.91 -13.07 -1.64
C LYS A 305 17.30 -13.46 -1.13
N ARG A 306 18.39 -13.11 -1.86
CA ARG A 306 19.78 -13.47 -1.51
C ARG A 306 20.16 -13.11 -0.08
N GLU A 307 19.70 -11.97 0.43
CA GLU A 307 20.02 -11.51 1.78
C GLU A 307 19.48 -12.43 2.87
N LEU A 308 18.39 -13.17 2.61
CA LEU A 308 17.84 -14.14 3.55
C LEU A 308 18.78 -15.33 3.78
N LYS A 309 19.65 -15.66 2.81
CA LYS A 309 20.67 -16.72 2.94
C LYS A 309 21.60 -16.49 4.12
N ASN A 310 21.93 -15.22 4.39
CA ASN A 310 22.88 -14.83 5.43
C ASN A 310 22.22 -14.63 6.80
N MET A 311 20.90 -14.80 6.94
CA MET A 311 20.22 -14.71 8.23
C MET A 311 20.56 -15.93 9.09
N PRO A 312 21.08 -15.74 10.32
CA PRO A 312 21.38 -16.84 11.23
C PRO A 312 20.15 -17.73 11.45
N PHE A 313 20.34 -19.03 11.44
CA PHE A 313 19.35 -20.10 11.58
C PHE A 313 18.32 -20.15 10.43
N ILE A 314 17.75 -19.03 10.01
CA ILE A 314 16.68 -18.97 8.98
C ILE A 314 17.25 -19.32 7.61
N GLY A 315 18.37 -18.72 7.21
CA GLY A 315 18.97 -18.97 5.89
C GLY A 315 19.31 -20.45 5.65
N PRO A 316 20.06 -21.10 6.54
CA PRO A 316 20.35 -22.54 6.44
C PRO A 316 19.09 -23.42 6.40
N LEU A 317 18.06 -23.13 7.22
CA LEU A 317 16.81 -23.88 7.24
C LEU A 317 16.01 -23.70 5.95
N MET A 318 15.91 -22.48 5.42
CA MET A 318 15.28 -22.22 4.11
C MET A 318 16.03 -22.94 2.98
N GLY A 319 17.35 -22.91 2.98
CA GLY A 319 18.16 -23.68 2.03
C GLY A 319 17.95 -25.19 2.15
N ALA A 320 17.86 -25.73 3.35
CA ALA A 320 17.53 -27.13 3.60
C ALA A 320 16.11 -27.48 3.09
N ALA A 321 15.17 -26.56 3.20
CA ALA A 321 13.82 -26.68 2.68
C ALA A 321 13.73 -26.56 1.14
N GLY A 322 14.85 -26.35 0.43
CA GLY A 322 14.89 -26.26 -1.02
C GLY A 322 14.63 -24.86 -1.57
N VAL A 323 14.72 -23.83 -0.73
CA VAL A 323 14.62 -22.44 -1.21
C VAL A 323 15.89 -22.06 -1.98
N VAL A 324 15.71 -21.63 -3.22
CA VAL A 324 16.78 -21.09 -4.07
C VAL A 324 16.86 -19.57 -3.86
N PHE A 325 18.02 -19.09 -3.49
CA PHE A 325 18.23 -17.65 -3.21
C PHE A 325 18.73 -16.94 -4.47
N ILE A 326 17.96 -15.95 -4.94
CA ILE A 326 18.21 -15.21 -6.16
C ILE A 326 18.67 -13.78 -5.85
N ASP A 327 19.73 -13.35 -6.53
CA ASP A 327 20.09 -11.94 -6.64
C ASP A 327 19.22 -11.30 -7.73
N ARG A 328 18.34 -10.42 -7.32
CA ARG A 328 17.38 -9.77 -8.22
C ARG A 328 17.98 -8.58 -8.97
N SER A 329 19.19 -8.16 -8.59
CA SER A 329 19.91 -7.05 -9.23
C SER A 329 20.71 -7.49 -10.46
N ASP A 330 21.01 -8.78 -10.58
CA ASP A 330 21.75 -9.36 -11.71
C ASP A 330 20.85 -10.32 -12.51
N ARG A 331 20.40 -9.90 -13.68
CA ARG A 331 19.51 -10.67 -14.54
C ARG A 331 20.16 -11.95 -15.08
N THR A 332 21.44 -11.91 -15.40
CA THR A 332 22.18 -13.06 -15.96
C THR A 332 22.41 -14.12 -14.89
N ALA A 333 22.90 -13.72 -13.71
CA ALA A 333 23.05 -14.60 -12.57
C ALA A 333 21.70 -15.17 -12.09
N ALA A 334 20.61 -14.41 -12.22
CA ALA A 334 19.27 -14.89 -11.88
C ALA A 334 18.84 -16.06 -12.78
N ILE A 335 19.11 -16.02 -14.08
CA ILE A 335 18.76 -17.10 -15.01
C ILE A 335 19.52 -18.38 -14.68
N GLU A 336 20.83 -18.31 -14.42
CA GLU A 336 21.63 -19.48 -14.04
C GLU A 336 21.15 -20.09 -12.71
N THR A 337 20.79 -19.23 -11.76
CA THR A 337 20.27 -19.66 -10.45
C THR A 337 18.90 -20.34 -10.56
N MET A 338 18.18 -20.20 -11.68
CA MET A 338 16.88 -20.87 -11.90
C MET A 338 17.00 -22.32 -12.40
N ARG A 339 18.15 -22.72 -12.97
CA ARG A 339 18.34 -24.10 -13.46
C ARG A 339 18.03 -25.20 -12.43
N PRO A 340 18.46 -25.10 -11.16
CA PRO A 340 18.09 -26.08 -10.14
C PRO A 340 16.59 -26.18 -9.90
N LEU A 341 15.82 -25.12 -10.15
CA LEU A 341 14.35 -25.13 -9.99
C LEU A 341 13.69 -25.92 -11.11
N VAL A 342 14.17 -25.79 -12.36
CA VAL A 342 13.70 -26.59 -13.49
C VAL A 342 14.00 -28.07 -13.24
N HIS A 343 15.19 -28.42 -12.77
CA HIS A 343 15.54 -29.79 -12.39
C HIS A 343 14.61 -30.33 -11.28
N ALA A 344 14.34 -29.51 -10.25
CA ALA A 344 13.44 -29.92 -9.18
C ALA A 344 11.99 -30.19 -9.66
N LEU A 345 11.51 -29.44 -10.66
CA LEU A 345 10.21 -29.65 -11.30
C LEU A 345 10.17 -30.94 -12.13
N GLN A 346 11.17 -31.14 -12.98
CA GLN A 346 11.20 -32.26 -13.96
C GLN A 346 11.61 -33.58 -13.32
N GLU A 347 12.74 -33.59 -12.60
CA GLU A 347 13.38 -34.84 -12.12
C GLU A 347 12.94 -35.18 -10.71
N GLU A 348 12.91 -34.21 -9.79
CA GLU A 348 12.53 -34.48 -8.40
C GLU A 348 11.00 -34.47 -8.18
N ARG A 349 10.23 -34.11 -9.19
CA ARG A 349 8.75 -34.05 -9.14
C ARG A 349 8.25 -33.17 -8.00
N LYS A 350 8.98 -32.07 -7.70
CA LYS A 350 8.58 -31.05 -6.74
C LYS A 350 7.84 -29.92 -7.43
N SER A 351 6.96 -29.26 -6.72
CA SER A 351 6.25 -28.07 -7.19
C SER A 351 6.98 -26.79 -6.79
N LEU A 352 6.93 -25.78 -7.63
CA LEU A 352 7.51 -24.46 -7.34
C LEU A 352 6.45 -23.54 -6.76
N VAL A 353 6.78 -22.82 -5.68
CA VAL A 353 5.97 -21.74 -5.11
C VAL A 353 6.67 -20.41 -5.39
N ILE A 354 6.04 -19.53 -6.17
CA ILE A 354 6.66 -18.28 -6.62
C ILE A 354 5.65 -17.14 -6.67
N ALA A 355 6.10 -15.95 -6.24
CA ALA A 355 5.38 -14.70 -6.45
C ALA A 355 5.91 -14.02 -7.74
N PRO A 356 5.13 -13.94 -8.82
CA PRO A 356 5.60 -13.39 -10.08
C PRO A 356 5.90 -11.90 -10.01
N GLU A 357 5.33 -11.15 -9.06
CA GLU A 357 5.66 -9.75 -8.80
C GLU A 357 7.13 -9.54 -8.36
N GLY A 358 7.78 -10.59 -7.86
CA GLY A 358 9.16 -10.56 -7.40
C GLY A 358 9.40 -9.75 -6.12
N THR A 359 8.42 -9.05 -5.61
CA THR A 359 8.46 -8.30 -4.33
C THR A 359 7.05 -8.15 -3.77
N ARG A 360 6.95 -7.88 -2.46
CA ARG A 360 5.65 -7.61 -1.85
C ARG A 360 5.10 -6.28 -2.32
N ALA A 361 3.86 -6.28 -2.80
CA ALA A 361 3.14 -5.06 -3.10
C ALA A 361 2.90 -4.24 -1.81
N PRO A 362 3.12 -2.94 -1.83
CA PRO A 362 2.88 -2.08 -0.67
C PRO A 362 1.38 -1.78 -0.46
N THR A 363 0.57 -1.96 -1.49
CA THR A 363 -0.88 -1.74 -1.52
C THR A 363 -1.61 -3.03 -1.90
N ARG A 364 -2.94 -2.99 -1.95
CA ARG A 364 -3.74 -4.14 -2.42
C ARG A 364 -3.78 -4.27 -3.95
N LYS A 365 -3.19 -3.32 -4.69
CA LYS A 365 -3.12 -3.40 -6.15
C LYS A 365 -2.06 -4.41 -6.58
N LEU A 366 -2.42 -5.23 -7.58
CA LEU A 366 -1.51 -6.22 -8.14
C LEU A 366 -0.38 -5.55 -8.92
N GLY A 367 0.87 -5.92 -8.62
CA GLY A 367 2.05 -5.41 -9.31
C GLY A 367 2.26 -6.00 -10.70
N ALA A 368 3.31 -5.54 -11.39
CA ALA A 368 3.77 -6.14 -12.64
C ALA A 368 4.33 -7.55 -12.40
N PHE A 369 4.14 -8.46 -13.35
CA PHE A 369 4.65 -9.82 -13.30
C PHE A 369 6.00 -9.94 -14.00
N LYS A 370 6.97 -10.57 -13.34
CA LYS A 370 8.28 -10.90 -13.92
C LYS A 370 8.23 -12.22 -14.66
N LYS A 371 8.89 -12.30 -15.81
CA LYS A 371 8.81 -13.45 -16.73
C LYS A 371 9.50 -14.73 -16.24
N GLY A 372 10.33 -14.68 -15.18
CA GLY A 372 11.13 -15.82 -14.75
C GLY A 372 10.32 -17.09 -14.42
N GLY A 373 9.20 -16.96 -13.71
CA GLY A 373 8.30 -18.07 -13.41
C GLY A 373 7.65 -18.68 -14.66
N PHE A 374 7.33 -17.86 -15.64
CA PHE A 374 6.74 -18.26 -16.91
C PHE A 374 7.73 -18.99 -17.81
N HIS A 375 8.97 -18.52 -17.88
CA HIS A 375 10.04 -19.27 -18.55
C HIS A 375 10.27 -20.65 -17.94
N MET A 376 10.22 -20.75 -16.60
CA MET A 376 10.35 -22.06 -15.95
C MET A 376 9.16 -22.99 -16.27
N ALA A 377 7.93 -22.47 -16.33
CA ALA A 377 6.75 -23.24 -16.75
C ALA A 377 6.92 -23.78 -18.15
N MET A 378 7.27 -22.91 -19.11
CA MET A 378 7.50 -23.28 -20.50
C MET A 378 8.63 -24.32 -20.65
N GLN A 379 9.76 -24.16 -19.92
CA GLN A 379 10.89 -25.09 -20.00
C GLN A 379 10.60 -26.45 -19.36
N SER A 380 9.81 -26.46 -18.27
CA SER A 380 9.51 -27.69 -17.53
C SER A 380 8.27 -28.42 -18.03
N GLY A 381 7.40 -27.75 -18.81
CA GLY A 381 6.14 -28.32 -19.29
C GLY A 381 5.12 -28.59 -18.18
N VAL A 382 5.25 -27.93 -17.01
CA VAL A 382 4.32 -28.11 -15.90
C VAL A 382 3.30 -26.98 -15.88
N PRO A 383 2.04 -27.24 -15.45
CA PRO A 383 1.00 -26.23 -15.42
C PRO A 383 1.29 -25.13 -14.37
N ILE A 384 0.74 -23.96 -14.61
CA ILE A 384 0.67 -22.89 -13.62
C ILE A 384 -0.67 -23.00 -12.89
N VAL A 385 -0.62 -23.01 -11.56
CA VAL A 385 -1.80 -22.92 -10.69
C VAL A 385 -1.82 -21.56 -10.00
N PRO A 386 -2.72 -20.66 -10.40
CA PRO A 386 -2.84 -19.36 -9.76
C PRO A 386 -3.47 -19.50 -8.36
N VAL A 387 -2.85 -18.87 -7.37
CA VAL A 387 -3.34 -18.80 -5.98
C VAL A 387 -3.56 -17.35 -5.61
N VAL A 388 -4.81 -16.93 -5.57
CA VAL A 388 -5.19 -15.53 -5.31
C VAL A 388 -5.44 -15.35 -3.82
N ILE A 389 -4.63 -14.52 -3.18
CA ILE A 389 -4.72 -14.20 -1.75
C ILE A 389 -5.35 -12.81 -1.62
N HIS A 390 -6.58 -12.72 -1.07
CA HIS A 390 -7.36 -11.48 -1.12
C HIS A 390 -6.94 -10.44 -0.07
N ASN A 391 -6.73 -10.86 1.17
CA ASN A 391 -6.60 -9.94 2.30
C ASN A 391 -5.44 -10.24 3.26
N SER A 392 -4.39 -10.92 2.81
CA SER A 392 -3.23 -11.20 3.66
C SER A 392 -2.50 -9.94 4.14
N HIS A 393 -2.67 -8.83 3.42
CA HIS A 393 -2.21 -7.51 3.84
C HIS A 393 -2.74 -7.12 5.24
N ASP A 394 -3.89 -7.62 5.65
CA ASP A 394 -4.49 -7.33 6.95
C ASP A 394 -3.73 -8.03 8.09
N ILE A 395 -3.10 -9.16 7.81
CA ILE A 395 -2.33 -9.95 8.78
C ILE A 395 -0.97 -9.33 9.09
N SER A 396 -0.15 -9.04 8.06
CA SER A 396 1.17 -8.43 8.24
C SER A 396 1.64 -7.74 6.95
N PRO A 397 1.26 -6.47 6.74
CA PRO A 397 1.61 -5.74 5.52
C PRO A 397 3.12 -5.57 5.36
N LYS A 398 3.56 -5.25 4.14
CA LYS A 398 4.97 -4.96 3.84
C LYS A 398 5.54 -3.91 4.80
N GLY A 399 6.65 -4.25 5.45
CA GLY A 399 7.33 -3.37 6.42
C GLY A 399 6.81 -3.45 7.85
N ASP A 400 5.74 -4.21 8.12
CA ASP A 400 5.35 -4.60 9.48
C ASP A 400 6.07 -5.90 9.88
N ARG A 401 6.36 -6.04 11.17
CA ARG A 401 6.98 -7.26 11.74
C ARG A 401 6.03 -8.02 12.66
N ILE A 402 4.83 -7.50 12.82
CA ILE A 402 3.81 -8.05 13.71
C ILE A 402 2.78 -8.79 12.86
N PHE A 403 2.46 -10.00 13.27
CA PHE A 403 1.35 -10.76 12.73
C PHE A 403 0.09 -10.52 13.56
N ARG A 404 -1.01 -10.22 12.88
CA ARG A 404 -2.33 -10.06 13.47
C ARG A 404 -3.17 -11.28 13.16
N SER A 405 -4.07 -11.63 14.07
CA SER A 405 -5.03 -12.72 13.85
C SER A 405 -6.10 -12.30 12.83
N GLY A 406 -6.62 -13.27 12.11
CA GLY A 406 -7.72 -13.05 11.17
C GLY A 406 -7.87 -14.18 10.16
N THR A 407 -9.00 -14.16 9.44
CA THR A 407 -9.27 -15.09 8.34
C THR A 407 -8.78 -14.50 7.03
N VAL A 408 -8.02 -15.28 6.27
CA VAL A 408 -7.57 -14.94 4.93
C VAL A 408 -8.33 -15.77 3.90
N HIS A 409 -8.95 -15.08 2.94
CA HIS A 409 -9.65 -15.68 1.82
C HIS A 409 -8.68 -15.98 0.69
N VAL A 410 -8.71 -17.21 0.18
CA VAL A 410 -7.81 -17.68 -0.87
C VAL A 410 -8.60 -18.41 -1.94
N ASP A 411 -8.45 -18.01 -3.19
CA ASP A 411 -8.96 -18.73 -4.35
C ASP A 411 -7.80 -19.46 -5.05
N VAL A 412 -7.87 -20.77 -5.09
CA VAL A 412 -6.98 -21.61 -5.90
C VAL A 412 -7.69 -21.86 -7.23
N LEU A 413 -7.21 -21.21 -8.28
CA LEU A 413 -7.87 -21.23 -9.58
C LEU A 413 -7.47 -22.49 -10.38
N PRO A 414 -8.24 -22.85 -11.41
CA PRO A 414 -7.91 -23.98 -12.29
C PRO A 414 -6.50 -23.85 -12.87
N PRO A 415 -5.81 -24.97 -13.09
CA PRO A 415 -4.48 -24.97 -13.68
C PRO A 415 -4.52 -24.46 -15.11
N ILE A 416 -3.49 -23.69 -15.46
CA ILE A 416 -3.28 -23.16 -16.81
C ILE A 416 -2.22 -24.04 -17.48
N ASP A 417 -2.57 -24.65 -18.59
CA ASP A 417 -1.64 -25.44 -19.39
C ASP A 417 -0.60 -24.53 -20.05
N THR A 418 0.63 -24.99 -20.10
CA THR A 418 1.78 -24.25 -20.64
C THR A 418 2.47 -24.99 -21.79
N SER A 419 1.89 -26.11 -22.24
CA SER A 419 2.49 -27.01 -23.24
C SER A 419 2.70 -26.33 -24.60
N ASP A 420 1.80 -25.40 -24.97
CA ASP A 420 1.82 -24.71 -26.27
C ASP A 420 2.54 -23.35 -26.23
N TRP A 421 3.15 -23.02 -25.08
CA TRP A 421 3.76 -21.70 -24.91
C TRP A 421 5.11 -21.61 -25.64
N THR A 422 5.32 -20.51 -26.35
CA THR A 422 6.57 -20.19 -27.04
C THR A 422 7.15 -18.86 -26.55
N THR A 423 8.38 -18.59 -26.89
CA THR A 423 9.03 -17.32 -26.53
C THR A 423 8.30 -16.12 -27.14
N GLU A 424 7.74 -16.28 -28.34
CA GLU A 424 7.02 -15.26 -29.09
C GLU A 424 5.68 -14.91 -28.45
N THR A 425 4.99 -15.92 -27.91
CA THR A 425 3.66 -15.77 -27.28
C THR A 425 3.75 -15.48 -25.79
N LEU A 426 4.93 -15.57 -25.19
CA LEU A 426 5.12 -15.49 -23.73
C LEU A 426 4.53 -14.21 -23.11
N GLN A 427 4.67 -13.06 -23.77
CA GLN A 427 4.14 -11.79 -23.23
C GLN A 427 2.60 -11.80 -23.14
N THR A 428 1.94 -12.37 -24.14
CA THR A 428 0.48 -12.54 -24.13
C THR A 428 0.07 -13.42 -22.95
N HIS A 429 0.73 -14.56 -22.76
CA HIS A 429 0.44 -15.47 -21.64
C HIS A 429 0.71 -14.83 -20.27
N VAL A 430 1.76 -14.02 -20.13
CA VAL A 430 1.99 -13.25 -18.89
C VAL A 430 0.83 -12.31 -18.59
N THR A 431 0.33 -11.60 -19.62
CA THR A 431 -0.82 -10.70 -19.50
C THR A 431 -2.10 -11.47 -19.14
N ASP A 432 -2.37 -12.59 -19.80
CA ASP A 432 -3.56 -13.44 -19.56
C ASP A 432 -3.58 -14.01 -18.13
N VAL A 433 -2.44 -14.56 -17.68
CA VAL A 433 -2.32 -15.05 -16.30
C VAL A 433 -2.50 -13.89 -15.31
N ARG A 434 -1.90 -12.73 -15.58
CA ARG A 434 -2.06 -11.56 -14.71
C ARG A 434 -3.52 -11.08 -14.67
N ASN A 435 -4.21 -11.05 -15.81
CA ASN A 435 -5.63 -10.69 -15.89
C ASN A 435 -6.52 -11.70 -15.14
N THR A 436 -6.13 -12.96 -15.08
CA THR A 436 -6.80 -13.96 -14.24
C THR A 436 -6.75 -13.58 -12.75
N PHE A 437 -5.60 -13.09 -12.27
CA PHE A 437 -5.50 -12.54 -10.90
C PHE A 437 -6.31 -11.25 -10.72
N LEU A 438 -6.22 -10.31 -11.69
CA LEU A 438 -6.96 -9.05 -11.63
C LEU A 438 -8.47 -9.28 -11.55
N ARG A 439 -9.00 -10.21 -12.34
CA ARG A 439 -10.41 -10.62 -12.33
C ARG A 439 -10.85 -11.15 -10.97
N ALA A 440 -10.07 -12.07 -10.40
CA ALA A 440 -10.36 -12.62 -9.07
C ALA A 440 -10.25 -11.56 -7.95
N LEU A 441 -9.37 -10.58 -8.08
CA LEU A 441 -9.20 -9.46 -7.15
C LEU A 441 -10.19 -8.29 -7.40
N ALA A 442 -11.11 -8.42 -8.35
CA ALA A 442 -12.01 -7.36 -8.79
C ALA A 442 -11.27 -6.06 -9.18
N GLN A 443 -10.11 -6.19 -9.84
CA GLN A 443 -9.32 -5.09 -10.38
C GLN A 443 -9.45 -5.05 -11.91
N PRO A 444 -9.33 -3.87 -12.55
CA PRO A 444 -9.41 -3.74 -14.00
C PRO A 444 -8.35 -4.58 -14.73
N GLU A 445 -8.77 -5.32 -15.74
CA GLU A 445 -7.87 -6.05 -16.64
C GLU A 445 -7.07 -5.07 -17.49
N LEU A 446 -5.89 -5.46 -17.92
CA LEU A 446 -4.99 -4.65 -18.74
C LEU A 446 -4.73 -5.32 -20.10
N SER A 447 -4.53 -4.49 -21.13
CA SER A 447 -4.01 -4.92 -22.42
C SER A 447 -2.53 -5.34 -22.31
N VAL A 448 -2.00 -5.92 -23.40
CA VAL A 448 -0.56 -6.27 -23.47
C VAL A 448 0.30 -5.00 -23.39
N GLU A 449 -0.09 -3.92 -24.09
CA GLU A 449 0.60 -2.64 -24.07
C GLU A 449 0.63 -2.01 -22.68
N GLU A 450 -0.51 -2.01 -21.99
CA GLU A 450 -0.61 -1.48 -20.62
C GLU A 450 0.20 -2.33 -19.63
N THR A 451 0.25 -3.64 -19.83
CA THR A 451 1.08 -4.54 -19.00
C THR A 451 2.57 -4.25 -19.20
N LEU A 452 3.01 -4.04 -20.43
CA LEU A 452 4.40 -3.66 -20.75
C LEU A 452 4.75 -2.29 -20.16
N ALA A 453 3.87 -1.30 -20.31
CA ALA A 453 4.06 0.02 -19.71
C ALA A 453 4.18 -0.06 -18.17
N LEU A 454 3.42 -0.93 -17.53
CA LEU A 454 3.52 -1.16 -16.10
C LEU A 454 4.86 -1.80 -15.70
N GLU A 455 5.41 -2.73 -16.53
CA GLU A 455 6.72 -3.34 -16.30
C GLU A 455 7.86 -2.31 -16.37
N GLU A 456 7.80 -1.37 -17.31
CA GLU A 456 8.79 -0.30 -17.50
C GLU A 456 8.73 0.75 -16.39
N HIS A 457 7.51 1.10 -15.94
CA HIS A 457 7.27 2.14 -14.94
C HIS A 457 7.22 1.60 -13.50
N THR A 458 7.45 0.30 -13.29
CA THR A 458 7.58 -0.20 -11.92
C THR A 458 8.88 0.36 -11.35
N PRO A 459 8.83 1.42 -10.55
CA PRO A 459 10.04 2.03 -10.04
C PRO A 459 10.77 0.98 -9.21
N ASP A 460 12.08 0.97 -9.32
CA ASP A 460 13.01 0.22 -8.46
C ASP A 460 13.01 0.84 -7.04
N ASP A 461 11.83 1.21 -6.54
CA ASP A 461 11.54 1.87 -5.25
C ASP A 461 12.04 1.07 -4.04
N LEU A 462 12.74 -0.03 -4.30
CA LEU A 462 13.16 -0.98 -3.29
C LEU A 462 14.67 -1.13 -3.18
N LYS A 463 15.45 -0.43 -4.01
CA LYS A 463 16.88 -0.30 -3.73
C LYS A 463 17.03 0.60 -2.52
N PRO A 464 17.69 0.16 -1.44
CA PRO A 464 18.20 1.11 -0.46
C PRO A 464 19.07 2.08 -1.26
N GLU A 465 18.79 3.39 -1.15
CA GLU A 465 19.67 4.40 -1.70
C GLU A 465 21.09 4.08 -1.21
N VAL A 466 21.93 3.59 -2.13
CA VAL A 466 23.36 3.57 -1.88
C VAL A 466 23.73 5.03 -1.69
N ARG A 467 24.18 5.39 -0.49
CA ARG A 467 24.76 6.70 -0.19
C ARG A 467 25.99 6.88 -1.10
N GLY A 468 25.76 7.32 -2.32
CA GLY A 468 26.74 7.60 -3.37
C GLY A 468 26.50 8.99 -3.87
N GLN A 469 27.35 9.91 -3.39
CA GLN A 469 27.80 11.16 -4.00
C GLN A 469 27.09 11.54 -5.30
N THR A 470 25.96 12.23 -5.22
CA THR A 470 25.53 13.09 -6.30
C THR A 470 26.07 14.48 -6.02
N ASN A 471 27.14 14.82 -6.73
CA ASN A 471 27.68 16.15 -6.85
C ASN A 471 26.64 17.02 -7.61
N ARG A 472 25.56 17.43 -6.95
CA ARG A 472 24.62 18.43 -7.47
C ARG A 472 25.11 19.78 -7.00
N GLN A 473 25.69 20.53 -7.93
CA GLN A 473 25.87 21.97 -7.79
C GLN A 473 24.51 22.57 -7.39
N ARG A 474 24.42 23.07 -6.16
CA ARG A 474 23.27 23.84 -5.68
C ARG A 474 23.20 25.14 -6.50
N PRO A 475 22.06 25.50 -7.12
CA PRO A 475 21.85 26.87 -7.52
C PRO A 475 21.94 27.72 -6.25
N GLY A 476 22.78 28.74 -6.28
CA GLY A 476 23.00 29.60 -5.13
C GLY A 476 21.70 30.27 -4.69
N ARG A 477 21.14 29.77 -3.59
CA ARG A 477 19.95 30.32 -2.94
C ARG A 477 20.39 31.58 -2.20
N LYS A 478 20.03 32.73 -2.72
CA LYS A 478 20.04 33.97 -1.93
C LYS A 478 18.87 33.91 -0.94
N THR A 479 19.14 33.47 0.27
CA THR A 479 18.20 33.58 1.39
C THR A 479 18.24 35.01 1.91
N ASN A 480 17.41 35.88 1.35
CA ASN A 480 16.91 37.03 2.06
C ASN A 480 15.50 36.65 2.56
N LEU A 481 15.42 35.87 3.61
CA LEU A 481 14.24 35.83 4.45
C LEU A 481 14.31 37.08 5.32
N SER A 482 13.53 38.11 4.96
CA SER A 482 13.23 39.22 5.85
C SER A 482 12.46 38.66 7.05
N ASP A 483 12.66 39.25 8.23
CA ASP A 483 11.94 38.94 9.49
C ASP A 483 10.45 39.34 9.41
N ASP A 484 9.80 39.15 8.25
CA ASP A 484 8.41 39.52 8.04
C ASP A 484 7.50 38.53 8.78
N ASP A 485 6.64 39.08 9.62
CA ASP A 485 5.64 38.39 10.41
C ASP A 485 4.77 37.51 9.49
N PRO A 486 4.61 36.19 9.74
CA PRO A 486 3.76 35.29 8.94
C PRO A 486 2.32 35.79 8.74
N GLU A 487 1.79 36.61 9.66
CA GLU A 487 0.46 37.20 9.54
C GLU A 487 0.38 38.30 8.46
N GLN A 488 1.49 38.98 8.14
CA GLN A 488 1.52 39.97 7.06
C GLN A 488 1.47 39.35 5.66
N MET A 489 1.86 38.08 5.53
CA MET A 489 1.81 37.35 4.27
C MET A 489 0.38 36.95 3.83
N LEU A 490 -0.58 36.97 4.75
CA LEU A 490 -2.00 36.68 4.46
C LEU A 490 -2.74 37.91 3.83
N GLN A 491 -2.10 39.08 3.75
CA GLN A 491 -2.70 40.27 3.16
C GLN A 491 -2.55 40.37 1.63
N ALA A 492 -2.00 39.33 0.96
CA ALA A 492 -2.02 39.23 -0.50
C ALA A 492 -3.45 39.00 -1.01
N PRO A 493 -3.82 39.58 -2.18
CA PRO A 493 -5.19 39.53 -2.67
C PRO A 493 -5.72 38.12 -2.80
N VAL A 494 -6.94 37.91 -2.29
CA VAL A 494 -7.71 36.65 -2.42
C VAL A 494 -7.93 36.38 -3.90
N ILE A 495 -7.27 35.38 -4.46
CA ILE A 495 -7.56 34.90 -5.81
C ILE A 495 -8.83 34.06 -5.70
N LYS A 496 -9.98 34.65 -6.07
CA LYS A 496 -11.21 33.88 -6.27
C LYS A 496 -10.99 32.95 -7.46
N ASN A 497 -11.17 31.66 -7.23
CA ASN A 497 -11.16 30.66 -8.29
C ASN A 497 -12.32 30.97 -9.25
N ASN A 498 -12.03 31.67 -10.36
CA ASN A 498 -12.96 31.83 -11.46
C ASN A 498 -12.97 30.49 -12.22
N GLN A 499 -13.95 29.65 -11.93
CA GLN A 499 -14.31 28.57 -12.86
C GLN A 499 -14.65 29.20 -14.21
N PRO A 500 -14.18 28.66 -15.35
CA PRO A 500 -14.58 29.16 -16.65
C PRO A 500 -16.10 28.97 -16.80
N ALA A 501 -16.80 30.07 -17.06
CA ALA A 501 -18.21 30.06 -17.39
C ALA A 501 -18.45 29.11 -18.56
N ARG A 502 -19.35 28.14 -18.39
CA ARG A 502 -19.90 27.37 -19.49
C ARG A 502 -20.61 28.37 -20.42
N GLU A 503 -20.08 28.51 -21.60
CA GLU A 503 -20.81 29.19 -22.70
C GLU A 503 -22.13 28.48 -22.90
N GLN A 504 -23.21 29.19 -22.53
CA GLN A 504 -24.57 28.83 -22.94
C GLN A 504 -24.71 29.11 -24.43
N ASN A 505 -24.62 28.07 -25.24
CA ASN A 505 -24.95 28.10 -26.64
C ASN A 505 -26.48 28.05 -26.77
N ASN A 506 -27.12 29.23 -26.76
CA ASN A 506 -28.50 29.43 -27.13
C ASN A 506 -28.63 29.32 -28.65
N GLY A 507 -28.88 28.15 -29.16
CA GLY A 507 -29.31 27.90 -30.54
C GLY A 507 -30.61 27.13 -30.54
N ALA A 508 -31.74 27.85 -30.54
CA ALA A 508 -33.02 27.26 -30.85
C ALA A 508 -33.14 27.02 -32.38
N PRO A 509 -33.68 25.90 -32.84
CA PRO A 509 -34.27 25.81 -34.15
C PRO A 509 -35.80 25.87 -34.06
N GLU A 510 -36.34 26.75 -34.88
CA GLU A 510 -37.74 26.92 -35.19
C GLU A 510 -38.47 25.62 -35.55
N ALA A 511 -39.68 25.54 -35.06
CA ALA A 511 -40.67 24.55 -35.47
C ALA A 511 -41.17 24.84 -36.90
N THR A 512 -41.12 23.86 -37.77
CA THR A 512 -41.99 23.81 -38.96
C THR A 512 -42.82 22.53 -38.91
N ARG A 513 -44.13 22.77 -38.98
CA ARG A 513 -45.20 21.77 -39.11
C ARG A 513 -45.04 20.98 -40.42
N HIS A 514 -45.16 19.67 -40.36
CA HIS A 514 -46.20 18.90 -41.08
C HIS A 514 -46.29 17.51 -40.41
#